data_abb1a786a51e5513b37edbc13ff804e7
#
_entry.id   abb1a786a51e5513b37edbc13ff804e7
#
_cell.length_a   1.000
_cell.length_b   1.000
_cell.length_c   1.000
_cell.angle_alpha   90.00
_cell.angle_beta   90.00
_cell.angle_gamma   90.00
#
_symmetry.space_group_name_H-M   'P 1'
#
loop_
_entity.id
_entity.type
_entity.pdbx_description
1 polymer ?
#
loop_
_entity_poly.entity_id
_entity_poly.type
_entity_poly.pdbx_seq_one_letter_code
_entity_poly.pdbx_strand_id
1 'polypeptide(L)'
;MFKRQKYSETIFFPKKIKQRGVVYRDKFKKIVKVIAEFDKFKKIFFVTDYGPKAAVIININGKILLSRQYRLLLNNISYEIPAGSINKNEKPNKAAIRECLEETGYFCKKLKLLIEYDPDLECSKNHTYIFHTSYASKIKNFNRDKYAWVTIKNCLKMIKEGKIKDSLTIISILSKKHLN
;
A
#
# COMPACT_ATOMS: atom_id res chain seq x y z
N MET A 1 0.43 -23.24 5.84
CA MET A 1 0.29 -24.08 4.62
C MET A 1 -1.20 -24.28 4.38
N PHE A 2 -1.81 -23.49 3.49
CA PHE A 2 -3.23 -23.62 3.17
C PHE A 2 -3.45 -24.93 2.41
N LYS A 3 -4.34 -25.79 2.90
CA LYS A 3 -4.77 -26.98 2.16
C LYS A 3 -5.42 -26.53 0.86
N ARG A 4 -4.95 -27.03 -0.30
CA ARG A 4 -5.63 -26.83 -1.59
C ARG A 4 -7.07 -27.30 -1.44
N GLN A 5 -8.02 -26.36 -1.48
CA GLN A 5 -9.42 -26.71 -1.67
C GLN A 5 -9.57 -27.37 -3.06
N LYS A 6 -10.33 -28.46 -3.15
CA LYS A 6 -10.74 -29.01 -4.45
C LYS A 6 -11.73 -28.01 -5.07
N TYR A 7 -11.21 -27.11 -5.92
CA TYR A 7 -12.07 -26.30 -6.78
C TYR A 7 -12.52 -27.14 -7.96
N SER A 8 -13.73 -26.83 -8.49
CA SER A 8 -14.30 -27.47 -9.65
C SER A 8 -13.35 -27.47 -10.85
N GLU A 9 -13.55 -28.35 -11.80
CA GLU A 9 -12.67 -28.69 -12.95
C GLU A 9 -12.22 -27.54 -13.87
N THR A 10 -12.56 -26.28 -13.56
CA THR A 10 -12.29 -25.08 -14.38
C THR A 10 -11.05 -24.27 -13.98
N ILE A 11 -10.37 -24.59 -12.87
CA ILE A 11 -9.17 -23.84 -12.46
C ILE A 11 -7.91 -24.54 -12.95
N PHE A 12 -7.27 -23.95 -13.97
CA PHE A 12 -6.04 -24.45 -14.56
C PHE A 12 -4.83 -23.87 -13.82
N PHE A 13 -3.96 -24.73 -13.33
CA PHE A 13 -2.65 -24.33 -12.79
C PHE A 13 -1.59 -24.47 -13.90
N PRO A 14 -0.68 -23.50 -14.06
CA PRO A 14 0.43 -23.66 -14.97
C PRO A 14 1.36 -24.77 -14.47
N LYS A 15 1.84 -25.61 -15.39
CA LYS A 15 2.91 -26.60 -15.12
C LYS A 15 4.24 -25.93 -14.86
N LYS A 16 4.48 -24.79 -15.50
CA LYS A 16 5.73 -24.05 -15.40
C LYS A 16 5.50 -22.56 -15.53
N ILE A 17 6.18 -21.79 -14.66
CA ILE A 17 6.23 -20.33 -14.74
C ILE A 17 7.68 -19.93 -15.00
N LYS A 18 7.92 -19.14 -16.07
CA LYS A 18 9.25 -18.68 -16.47
C LYS A 18 9.26 -17.15 -16.56
N GLN A 19 10.13 -16.52 -15.80
CA GLN A 19 10.45 -15.11 -15.99
C GLN A 19 11.37 -14.99 -17.24
N ARG A 20 11.04 -14.09 -18.19
CA ARG A 20 11.73 -13.93 -19.48
C ARG A 20 12.50 -12.64 -19.65
N GLY A 21 12.68 -11.88 -18.57
CA GLY A 21 13.46 -10.66 -18.59
C GLY A 21 12.65 -9.41 -18.31
N VAL A 22 13.38 -8.32 -18.18
CA VAL A 22 12.83 -6.97 -17.92
C VAL A 22 12.58 -6.31 -19.27
N VAL A 23 11.34 -5.91 -19.54
CA VAL A 23 10.94 -5.22 -20.78
C VAL A 23 10.91 -3.69 -20.62
N TYR A 24 10.81 -3.21 -19.38
CA TYR A 24 10.92 -1.80 -19.04
C TYR A 24 11.51 -1.65 -17.64
N ARG A 25 12.29 -0.59 -17.41
CA ARG A 25 12.81 -0.22 -16.08
C ARG A 25 13.03 1.28 -16.01
N ASP A 26 12.64 1.87 -14.88
CA ASP A 26 13.02 3.20 -14.48
C ASP A 26 13.51 3.20 -13.01
N LYS A 27 13.60 4.37 -12.39
CA LYS A 27 14.02 4.54 -10.98
C LYS A 27 13.03 3.89 -9.99
N PHE A 28 11.76 3.81 -10.35
CA PHE A 28 10.66 3.49 -9.41
C PHE A 28 10.07 2.11 -9.63
N LYS A 29 10.19 1.54 -10.82
CA LYS A 29 9.55 0.27 -11.18
C LYS A 29 10.28 -0.44 -12.32
N LYS A 30 9.99 -1.72 -12.46
CA LYS A 30 10.33 -2.52 -13.65
C LYS A 30 9.13 -3.32 -14.09
N ILE A 31 9.01 -3.55 -15.41
CA ILE A 31 8.01 -4.45 -15.99
C ILE A 31 8.72 -5.70 -16.45
N VAL A 32 8.26 -6.85 -16.01
CA VAL A 32 8.85 -8.15 -16.24
C VAL A 32 7.90 -9.00 -17.11
N LYS A 33 8.42 -9.58 -18.19
CA LYS A 33 7.67 -10.57 -18.98
C LYS A 33 7.74 -11.92 -18.28
N VAL A 34 6.57 -12.51 -18.01
CA VAL A 34 6.41 -13.82 -17.40
C VAL A 34 5.60 -14.71 -18.32
N ILE A 35 6.04 -15.94 -18.54
CA ILE A 35 5.32 -16.94 -19.34
C ILE A 35 4.85 -18.04 -18.41
N ALA A 36 3.54 -18.27 -18.36
CA ALA A 36 2.92 -19.41 -17.72
C ALA A 36 2.58 -20.47 -18.77
N GLU A 37 3.13 -21.67 -18.61
CA GLU A 37 2.92 -22.81 -19.52
C GLU A 37 1.88 -23.74 -18.87
N PHE A 38 0.72 -23.86 -19.49
CA PHE A 38 -0.36 -24.78 -19.16
C PHE A 38 -0.29 -26.02 -20.06
N ASP A 39 -1.13 -27.03 -19.83
CA ASP A 39 -1.13 -28.26 -20.62
C ASP A 39 -1.33 -28.03 -22.11
N LYS A 40 -2.29 -27.16 -22.46
CA LYS A 40 -2.74 -26.97 -23.85
C LYS A 40 -2.38 -25.59 -24.43
N PHE A 41 -1.90 -24.65 -23.59
CA PHE A 41 -1.61 -23.28 -24.04
C PHE A 41 -0.53 -22.61 -23.19
N LYS A 42 -0.04 -21.45 -23.65
CA LYS A 42 0.84 -20.56 -22.91
C LYS A 42 0.18 -19.20 -22.76
N LYS A 43 0.30 -18.60 -21.58
CA LYS A 43 -0.17 -17.23 -21.32
C LYS A 43 1.03 -16.34 -20.98
N ILE A 44 1.07 -15.15 -21.55
CA ILE A 44 2.09 -14.13 -21.30
C ILE A 44 1.49 -13.09 -20.37
N PHE A 45 2.22 -12.78 -19.30
CA PHE A 45 1.90 -11.71 -18.35
C PHE A 45 3.00 -10.66 -18.39
N PHE A 46 2.62 -9.41 -18.19
CA PHE A 46 3.53 -8.31 -17.93
C PHE A 46 3.32 -7.86 -16.49
N VAL A 47 4.25 -8.22 -15.62
CA VAL A 47 4.16 -7.94 -14.19
C VAL A 47 4.93 -6.67 -13.88
N THR A 48 4.26 -5.66 -13.34
CA THR A 48 4.89 -4.45 -12.85
C THR A 48 5.40 -4.67 -11.43
N ASP A 49 6.72 -4.58 -11.24
CA ASP A 49 7.36 -4.72 -9.93
C ASP A 49 7.73 -3.31 -9.40
N TYR A 50 6.98 -2.85 -8.40
CA TYR A 50 7.20 -1.59 -7.68
C TYR A 50 8.07 -1.78 -6.42
N GLY A 51 8.42 -3.04 -6.09
CA GLY A 51 8.99 -3.38 -4.80
C GLY A 51 7.97 -3.29 -3.64
N PRO A 52 8.40 -3.64 -2.42
CA PRO A 52 7.54 -3.59 -1.26
C PRO A 52 7.30 -2.15 -0.79
N LYS A 53 6.15 -1.94 -0.12
CA LYS A 53 5.75 -0.66 0.48
C LYS A 53 5.47 -0.78 1.97
N ALA A 54 5.64 0.33 2.67
CA ALA A 54 5.25 0.45 4.07
C ALA A 54 4.42 1.72 4.29
N ALA A 55 3.41 1.59 5.14
CA ALA A 55 2.50 2.67 5.50
C ALA A 55 2.24 2.69 7.00
N VAL A 56 1.80 3.83 7.53
CA VAL A 56 1.37 3.93 8.92
C VAL A 56 0.07 4.70 9.05
N ILE A 57 -0.92 4.10 9.72
CA ILE A 57 -2.09 4.81 10.21
C ILE A 57 -1.84 5.30 11.63
N ILE A 58 -1.88 6.62 11.81
CA ILE A 58 -1.71 7.26 13.13
C ILE A 58 -3.08 7.72 13.60
N ASN A 59 -3.50 7.17 14.75
CA ASN A 59 -4.76 7.55 15.38
C ASN A 59 -4.49 8.13 16.76
N ILE A 60 -4.72 9.43 16.93
CA ILE A 60 -4.60 10.14 18.21
C ILE A 60 -5.93 10.83 18.50
N ASN A 61 -6.50 10.56 19.65
CA ASN A 61 -7.79 11.14 20.10
C ASN A 61 -8.91 11.01 19.04
N GLY A 62 -9.01 9.83 18.39
CA GLY A 62 -10.04 9.55 17.40
C GLY A 62 -9.84 10.24 16.03
N LYS A 63 -8.69 10.91 15.84
CA LYS A 63 -8.33 11.55 14.56
C LYS A 63 -7.19 10.80 13.89
N ILE A 64 -7.29 10.65 12.57
CA ILE A 64 -6.28 10.03 11.73
C ILE A 64 -5.47 11.13 11.04
N LEU A 65 -4.15 10.99 11.04
CA LEU A 65 -3.25 11.83 10.26
C LEU A 65 -3.26 11.38 8.80
N LEU A 66 -3.63 12.27 7.90
CA LEU A 66 -3.60 12.06 6.45
C LEU A 66 -2.60 13.03 5.83
N SER A 67 -1.77 12.56 4.90
CA SER A 67 -1.01 13.40 3.98
C SER A 67 -1.92 13.90 2.84
N ARG A 68 -1.58 15.04 2.25
CA ARG A 68 -2.28 15.63 1.10
C ARG A 68 -1.32 15.66 -0.08
N GLN A 69 -1.62 14.88 -1.10
CA GLN A 69 -0.74 14.72 -2.25
C GLN A 69 -1.50 14.95 -3.55
N TYR A 70 -0.89 15.70 -4.47
CA TYR A 70 -1.40 15.78 -5.84
C TYR A 70 -1.22 14.43 -6.54
N ARG A 71 -2.28 13.92 -7.13
CA ARG A 71 -2.27 12.67 -7.91
C ARG A 71 -2.69 12.94 -9.35
N LEU A 72 -1.78 12.68 -10.27
CA LEU A 72 -1.97 12.97 -11.71
C LEU A 72 -3.26 12.36 -12.27
N LEU A 73 -3.53 11.08 -11.96
CA LEU A 73 -4.72 10.38 -12.49
C LEU A 73 -6.05 10.92 -11.92
N LEU A 74 -6.01 11.59 -10.77
CA LEU A 74 -7.17 12.29 -10.21
C LEU A 74 -7.23 13.73 -10.69
N ASN A 75 -6.12 14.26 -11.17
CA ASN A 75 -5.88 15.70 -11.41
C ASN A 75 -6.34 16.55 -10.22
N ASN A 76 -6.10 16.06 -9.00
CA ASN A 76 -6.56 16.67 -7.76
C ASN A 76 -5.72 16.23 -6.57
N ILE A 77 -5.99 16.83 -5.40
CA ILE A 77 -5.41 16.43 -4.12
C ILE A 77 -6.09 15.15 -3.63
N SER A 78 -5.28 14.16 -3.30
CA SER A 78 -5.67 12.93 -2.60
C SER A 78 -5.35 13.05 -1.12
N TYR A 79 -6.21 12.49 -0.27
CA TYR A 79 -5.99 12.32 1.17
C TYR A 79 -5.58 10.88 1.43
N GLU A 80 -4.36 10.69 1.90
CA GLU A 80 -3.73 9.38 2.03
C GLU A 80 -3.07 9.21 3.40
N ILE A 81 -3.01 7.99 3.93
CA ILE A 81 -2.10 7.75 5.05
C ILE A 81 -0.65 7.84 4.55
N PRO A 82 0.31 8.26 5.40
CA PRO A 82 1.71 8.30 5.01
C PRO A 82 2.21 6.92 4.58
N ALA A 83 2.80 6.85 3.37
CA ALA A 83 3.23 5.59 2.78
C ALA A 83 4.27 5.78 1.67
N GLY A 84 5.22 4.85 1.58
CA GLY A 84 6.17 4.84 0.48
C GLY A 84 6.95 3.54 0.33
N SER A 85 7.94 3.56 -0.55
CA SER A 85 8.75 2.39 -0.86
C SER A 85 9.71 2.03 0.26
N ILE A 86 9.92 0.75 0.48
CA ILE A 86 10.95 0.24 1.38
C ILE A 86 12.27 0.22 0.63
N ASN A 87 13.29 0.93 1.14
CA ASN A 87 14.62 0.96 0.54
C ASN A 87 15.34 -0.39 0.71
N LYS A 88 16.37 -0.60 -0.10
CA LYS A 88 17.21 -1.81 0.03
C LYS A 88 17.78 -1.89 1.47
N ASN A 89 17.62 -3.06 2.10
CA ASN A 89 18.04 -3.34 3.49
C ASN A 89 17.31 -2.52 4.57
N GLU A 90 16.25 -1.79 4.24
CA GLU A 90 15.41 -1.08 5.21
C GLU A 90 14.34 -2.03 5.78
N LYS A 91 14.13 -1.97 7.10
CA LYS A 91 13.02 -2.70 7.73
C LYS A 91 11.68 -1.99 7.46
N PRO A 92 10.58 -2.72 7.20
CA PRO A 92 9.28 -2.11 6.88
C PRO A 92 8.80 -1.04 7.88
N ASN A 93 8.97 -1.29 9.18
CA ASN A 93 8.58 -0.33 10.21
C ASN A 93 9.45 0.95 10.19
N LYS A 94 10.72 0.87 9.79
CA LYS A 94 11.61 2.03 9.63
C LYS A 94 11.22 2.85 8.41
N ALA A 95 10.87 2.19 7.30
CA ALA A 95 10.34 2.84 6.11
C ALA A 95 9.05 3.61 6.44
N ALA A 96 8.10 3.00 7.14
CA ALA A 96 6.86 3.66 7.55
C ALA A 96 7.10 4.92 8.41
N ILE A 97 8.09 4.88 9.33
CA ILE A 97 8.49 6.05 10.15
C ILE A 97 9.10 7.15 9.29
N ARG A 98 10.02 6.79 8.38
CA ARG A 98 10.68 7.73 7.47
C ARG A 98 9.67 8.44 6.58
N GLU A 99 8.80 7.68 5.89
CA GLU A 99 7.77 8.23 5.00
C GLU A 99 6.80 9.15 5.75
N CYS A 100 6.37 8.75 6.95
CA CYS A 100 5.54 9.61 7.79
C CYS A 100 6.20 10.96 8.09
N LEU A 101 7.49 10.94 8.44
CA LEU A 101 8.24 12.14 8.71
C LEU A 101 8.44 13.00 7.45
N GLU A 102 8.73 12.36 6.30
CA GLU A 102 8.94 13.04 5.02
C GLU A 102 7.67 13.68 4.49
N GLU A 103 6.51 13.03 4.63
CA GLU A 103 5.25 13.52 4.08
C GLU A 103 4.50 14.49 5.01
N THR A 104 4.63 14.32 6.35
CA THR A 104 3.78 15.05 7.31
C THR A 104 4.55 15.87 8.34
N GLY A 105 5.84 15.62 8.51
CA GLY A 105 6.64 16.22 9.57
C GLY A 105 6.43 15.60 10.95
N TYR A 106 5.65 14.51 11.05
CA TYR A 106 5.45 13.78 12.29
C TYR A 106 6.38 12.59 12.40
N PHE A 107 7.04 12.47 13.54
CA PHE A 107 7.81 11.29 13.92
C PHE A 107 6.95 10.36 14.76
N CYS A 108 6.70 9.15 14.28
CA CYS A 108 5.87 8.16 14.97
C CYS A 108 6.73 7.09 15.67
N LYS A 109 6.19 6.54 16.77
CA LYS A 109 6.85 5.54 17.63
C LYS A 109 5.89 4.38 17.92
N LYS A 110 6.44 3.30 18.48
CA LYS A 110 5.67 2.13 18.94
C LYS A 110 4.72 1.57 17.87
N LEU A 111 5.22 1.41 16.64
CA LEU A 111 4.46 0.85 15.55
C LEU A 111 4.16 -0.62 15.81
N LYS A 112 2.89 -1.01 15.62
CA LYS A 112 2.44 -2.41 15.57
C LYS A 112 1.96 -2.71 14.15
N LEU A 113 2.28 -3.88 13.64
CA LEU A 113 1.74 -4.34 12.35
C LEU A 113 0.22 -4.46 12.49
N LEU A 114 -0.51 -3.85 11.56
CA LEU A 114 -1.97 -3.92 11.48
C LEU A 114 -2.40 -5.00 10.51
N ILE A 115 -1.84 -4.95 9.31
CA ILE A 115 -2.12 -5.92 8.23
C ILE A 115 -0.99 -5.85 7.20
N GLU A 116 -0.77 -6.94 6.49
CA GLU A 116 0.02 -7.00 5.26
C GLU A 116 -0.82 -7.61 4.15
N TYR A 117 -0.64 -7.15 2.90
CA TYR A 117 -1.41 -7.60 1.76
C TYR A 117 -0.71 -7.29 0.43
N ASP A 118 -1.17 -7.94 -0.62
CA ASP A 118 -0.77 -7.66 -1.99
C ASP A 118 -1.93 -6.96 -2.70
N PRO A 119 -1.75 -5.69 -3.15
CA PRO A 119 -2.84 -4.90 -3.75
C PRO A 119 -3.42 -5.48 -5.03
N ASP A 120 -2.61 -6.23 -5.77
CA ASP A 120 -2.98 -6.83 -7.04
C ASP A 120 -2.20 -8.15 -7.20
N LEU A 121 -2.92 -9.25 -7.30
CA LEU A 121 -2.33 -10.59 -7.43
C LEU A 121 -2.12 -11.03 -8.88
N GLU A 122 -2.63 -10.28 -9.85
CA GLU A 122 -2.53 -10.67 -11.26
C GLU A 122 -1.30 -10.09 -11.95
N CYS A 123 -1.08 -8.78 -11.83
CA CYS A 123 -0.08 -8.09 -12.65
C CYS A 123 0.80 -7.08 -11.90
N SER A 124 0.66 -6.95 -10.59
CA SER A 124 1.48 -6.04 -9.79
C SER A 124 2.18 -6.76 -8.64
N LYS A 125 3.49 -6.53 -8.52
CA LYS A 125 4.29 -6.96 -7.37
C LYS A 125 4.55 -5.75 -6.49
N ASN A 126 3.78 -5.66 -5.39
CA ASN A 126 3.79 -4.52 -4.49
C ASN A 126 3.32 -4.95 -3.09
N HIS A 127 4.05 -5.88 -2.46
CA HIS A 127 3.72 -6.31 -1.10
C HIS A 127 3.74 -5.14 -0.13
N THR A 128 2.67 -4.95 0.62
CA THR A 128 2.44 -3.74 1.41
C THR A 128 2.23 -4.06 2.88
N TYR A 129 3.02 -3.40 3.74
CA TYR A 129 2.94 -3.48 5.19
C TYR A 129 2.23 -2.24 5.74
N ILE A 130 1.14 -2.42 6.48
CA ILE A 130 0.45 -1.33 7.16
C ILE A 130 0.69 -1.46 8.67
N PHE A 131 1.26 -0.43 9.25
CA PHE A 131 1.44 -0.30 10.69
C PHE A 131 0.40 0.65 11.28
N HIS A 132 0.15 0.51 12.59
CA HIS A 132 -0.63 1.48 13.34
C HIS A 132 0.10 1.95 14.58
N THR A 133 -0.22 3.18 15.01
CA THR A 133 0.25 3.75 16.28
C THR A 133 -0.68 4.86 16.77
N SER A 134 -0.63 5.12 18.08
CA SER A 134 -1.22 6.31 18.71
C SER A 134 -0.14 7.25 19.26
N TYR A 135 1.12 7.04 18.89
CA TYR A 135 2.25 7.81 19.39
C TYR A 135 2.97 8.52 18.23
N ALA A 136 2.72 9.81 18.09
CA ALA A 136 3.43 10.64 17.14
C ALA A 136 3.62 12.05 17.68
N SER A 137 4.75 12.66 17.36
CA SER A 137 5.08 14.04 17.70
C SER A 137 5.51 14.80 16.46
N LYS A 138 5.09 16.04 16.35
CA LYS A 138 5.53 16.92 15.26
C LYS A 138 6.97 17.37 15.55
N ILE A 139 7.89 17.09 14.62
CA ILE A 139 9.31 17.48 14.78
C ILE A 139 9.83 18.33 13.61
N LYS A 140 9.11 18.40 12.49
CA LYS A 140 9.39 19.31 11.39
C LYS A 140 8.23 20.25 11.15
N ASN A 141 8.51 21.53 10.95
CA ASN A 141 7.49 22.48 10.55
C ASN A 141 7.22 22.34 9.04
N PHE A 142 6.23 21.53 8.73
CA PHE A 142 5.65 21.48 7.40
C PHE A 142 4.51 22.50 7.26
N ASN A 143 4.33 23.01 6.05
CA ASN A 143 3.13 23.78 5.73
C ASN A 143 1.88 22.94 6.08
N ARG A 144 0.91 23.53 6.79
CA ARG A 144 -0.34 22.87 7.18
C ARG A 144 -1.15 22.33 6.01
N ASP A 145 -0.86 22.84 4.80
CA ASP A 145 -1.50 22.35 3.57
C ASP A 145 -1.04 20.94 3.14
N LYS A 146 0.05 20.40 3.73
CA LYS A 146 0.55 19.07 3.37
C LYS A 146 -0.11 17.92 4.13
N TYR A 147 -0.86 18.18 5.20
CA TYR A 147 -1.50 17.14 5.99
C TYR A 147 -2.80 17.62 6.63
N ALA A 148 -3.61 16.67 7.09
CA ALA A 148 -4.84 16.95 7.84
C ALA A 148 -5.04 15.91 8.95
N TRP A 149 -5.59 16.36 10.08
CA TRP A 149 -6.11 15.47 11.13
C TRP A 149 -7.62 15.35 10.96
N VAL A 150 -8.10 14.15 10.63
CA VAL A 150 -9.49 13.90 10.26
C VAL A 150 -10.07 12.83 11.20
N THR A 151 -11.27 13.05 11.76
CA THR A 151 -11.93 12.04 12.59
C THR A 151 -12.25 10.79 11.77
N ILE A 152 -12.26 9.60 12.39
CA ILE A 152 -12.61 8.34 11.71
C ILE A 152 -13.98 8.46 11.03
N LYS A 153 -14.98 9.08 11.71
CA LYS A 153 -16.32 9.33 11.14
C LYS A 153 -16.23 10.13 9.83
N ASN A 154 -15.43 11.19 9.81
CA ASN A 154 -15.26 12.01 8.61
C ASN A 154 -14.44 11.28 7.53
N CYS A 155 -13.43 10.48 7.89
CA CYS A 155 -12.72 9.63 6.92
C CYS A 155 -13.70 8.68 6.21
N LEU A 156 -14.60 8.01 6.96
CA LEU A 156 -15.62 7.12 6.38
C LEU A 156 -16.60 7.88 5.47
N LYS A 157 -16.98 9.11 5.84
CA LYS A 157 -17.78 9.99 4.97
C LYS A 157 -17.01 10.36 3.70
N MET A 158 -15.73 10.73 3.81
CA MET A 158 -14.87 11.06 2.68
C MET A 158 -14.66 9.85 1.72
N ILE A 159 -14.60 8.63 2.23
CA ILE A 159 -14.57 7.41 1.41
C ILE A 159 -15.89 7.29 0.61
N LYS A 160 -17.05 7.41 1.27
CA LYS A 160 -18.36 7.34 0.60
C LYS A 160 -18.55 8.42 -0.47
N GLU A 161 -18.02 9.63 -0.22
CA GLU A 161 -18.08 10.77 -1.15
C GLU A 161 -17.01 10.70 -2.24
N GLY A 162 -16.15 9.69 -2.26
CA GLY A 162 -15.06 9.56 -3.23
C GLY A 162 -13.95 10.62 -3.09
N LYS A 163 -13.81 11.24 -1.92
CA LYS A 163 -12.70 12.15 -1.59
C LYS A 163 -11.44 11.40 -1.17
N ILE A 164 -11.60 10.24 -0.52
CA ILE A 164 -10.54 9.26 -0.28
C ILE A 164 -10.77 8.12 -1.26
N LYS A 165 -9.86 7.96 -2.22
CA LYS A 165 -9.92 6.91 -3.27
C LYS A 165 -8.73 5.96 -3.24
N ASP A 166 -7.68 6.31 -2.51
CA ASP A 166 -6.50 5.46 -2.37
C ASP A 166 -6.83 4.17 -1.61
N SER A 167 -6.61 3.03 -2.26
CA SER A 167 -6.97 1.71 -1.72
C SER A 167 -6.24 1.40 -0.40
N LEU A 168 -4.96 1.76 -0.31
CA LEU A 168 -4.14 1.58 0.89
C LEU A 168 -4.74 2.33 2.09
N THR A 169 -5.15 3.57 1.88
CA THR A 169 -5.80 4.41 2.90
C THR A 169 -7.16 3.85 3.31
N ILE A 170 -7.97 3.43 2.34
CA ILE A 170 -9.29 2.82 2.60
C ILE A 170 -9.14 1.55 3.44
N ILE A 171 -8.26 0.63 3.02
CA ILE A 171 -7.99 -0.62 3.76
C ILE A 171 -7.53 -0.30 5.18
N SER A 172 -6.62 0.65 5.35
CA SER A 172 -6.08 1.03 6.67
C SER A 172 -7.16 1.55 7.62
N ILE A 173 -8.04 2.43 7.12
CA ILE A 173 -9.13 3.02 7.93
C ILE A 173 -10.14 1.93 8.34
N LEU A 174 -10.52 1.06 7.41
CA LEU A 174 -11.48 -0.01 7.66
C LEU A 174 -10.89 -1.09 8.58
N SER A 175 -9.63 -1.50 8.36
CA SER A 175 -8.94 -2.45 9.23
C SER A 175 -8.77 -1.90 10.66
N LYS A 176 -8.42 -0.62 10.81
CA LYS A 176 -8.31 0.01 12.13
C LYS A 176 -9.65 0.07 12.86
N LYS A 177 -10.76 0.19 12.15
CA LYS A 177 -12.09 0.20 12.74
C LYS A 177 -12.53 -1.19 13.24
N HIS A 178 -12.14 -2.27 12.54
CA HIS A 178 -12.70 -3.60 12.74
C HIS A 178 -11.74 -4.61 13.39
N LEU A 179 -10.43 -4.38 13.36
CA LEU A 179 -9.42 -5.30 13.89
C LEU A 179 -8.82 -4.85 15.25
N ASN A 180 -9.33 -3.77 15.84
CA ASN A 180 -8.90 -3.24 17.16
C ASN A 180 -10.06 -2.98 18.10
#